data_1c4082d8bdaeca065320bfc3542b0bd4
#
_entry.id   1c4082d8bdaeca065320bfc3542b0bd4
#
_cell.length_a   1.000
_cell.length_b   1.000
_cell.length_c   1.000
_cell.angle_alpha   90.00
_cell.angle_beta   90.00
_cell.angle_gamma   90.00
#
_symmetry.space_group_name_H-M   'P 1'
#
loop_
_entity.id
_entity.type
_entity.pdbx_description
1 polymer ?
#
loop_
_entity_poly.entity_id
_entity_poly.type
_entity_poly.pdbx_seq_one_letter_code
_entity_poly.pdbx_strand_id
1 'polypeptide(L)'
;MWSLGIGVWWSTAASLISSLLSKLKARSTYFENQTCTKATLKEFEAIPSAIIRPFITTWRTTTSNETITIGLDSAQTYNFTVDWGDSSQETITSGNDLSHTYSNQGEYEVKINGTFPRIFMDRLNATPNNLISINNWGNIQWQSMTGAFKNCINLYICNTQDTPDLSNVTSLISMFENAGSNTSNLFINNINKWHTTNISNIRTMFKNATSFNQNINDWDVSNVHNMNNMFNNAASFNQPLNNWELNFGVNIKNMFYNATSFNQNINDWNVSQVYQLDQLFFGATSFNQPLSNWNTSNVVTMYAVFKNATSFNQDISSWDVSKVTTTSQMFRNATSFNQSLNSWETNTYSTTSNIQNMSFMFEGAIKFEANLNLWDTSGATNINYMFRNINETGGIIAVSNWDVSNVTQARYTFAYNPLSSLDITNWNVSSITNMQAMFQGTGANNFQTDIEKWDLSNVTNAALFMGYYNGSAPNFPLTIYDDILIAFANETYHTTPTNLTISFGKSKYTTAAVASRIKLTDPISSGGFGWTIADGGVA
;
A
#
# COMPACT_ATOMS: atom_id res chain seq x y z
N MET A 1 -21.43 38.20 23.08
CA MET A 1 -21.52 38.40 21.61
C MET A 1 -21.80 37.06 20.91
N TRP A 2 -22.99 36.51 21.11
CA TRP A 2 -23.43 35.25 20.48
C TRP A 2 -24.91 35.43 20.08
N SER A 3 -25.18 36.13 18.97
CA SER A 3 -26.56 36.23 18.45
C SER A 3 -26.70 36.67 17.00
N LEU A 4 -25.71 36.40 16.12
CA LEU A 4 -25.78 36.82 14.70
C LEU A 4 -25.55 35.68 13.71
N GLY A 5 -25.44 34.40 14.10
CA GLY A 5 -25.18 33.27 13.22
C GLY A 5 -26.39 32.42 12.79
N ILE A 6 -27.51 32.50 13.50
CA ILE A 6 -28.65 31.59 13.25
C ILE A 6 -29.69 32.18 12.26
N GLY A 7 -29.72 33.51 12.10
CA GLY A 7 -30.69 34.18 11.27
C GLY A 7 -30.53 33.97 9.74
N VAL A 8 -29.31 33.72 9.26
CA VAL A 8 -29.01 33.63 7.81
C VAL A 8 -29.33 32.23 7.24
N TRP A 9 -29.20 31.18 8.03
CA TRP A 9 -29.53 29.82 7.59
C TRP A 9 -31.03 29.56 7.43
N TRP A 10 -31.85 30.18 8.29
CA TRP A 10 -33.32 30.04 8.18
C TRP A 10 -33.93 30.80 7.01
N SER A 11 -33.33 31.91 6.60
CA SER A 11 -33.83 32.69 5.45
C SER A 11 -33.57 32.00 4.11
N THR A 12 -32.44 31.31 3.94
CA THR A 12 -32.09 30.55 2.74
C THR A 12 -32.91 29.25 2.60
N ALA A 13 -33.11 28.53 3.71
CA ALA A 13 -33.95 27.33 3.74
C ALA A 13 -35.43 27.69 3.46
N ALA A 14 -35.95 28.75 4.05
CA ALA A 14 -37.33 29.25 3.79
C ALA A 14 -37.51 29.68 2.35
N SER A 15 -36.51 30.32 1.73
CA SER A 15 -36.55 30.71 0.30
C SER A 15 -36.55 29.50 -0.65
N LEU A 16 -35.76 28.46 -0.37
CA LEU A 16 -35.72 27.22 -1.13
C LEU A 16 -37.01 26.42 -1.01
N ILE A 17 -37.59 26.33 0.19
CA ILE A 17 -38.89 25.66 0.43
C ILE A 17 -40.03 26.42 -0.26
N SER A 18 -40.03 27.74 -0.22
CA SER A 18 -41.00 28.58 -0.91
C SER A 18 -40.92 28.42 -2.45
N SER A 19 -39.71 28.33 -3.00
CA SER A 19 -39.49 28.09 -4.43
C SER A 19 -39.95 26.68 -4.87
N LEU A 20 -39.72 25.66 -4.03
CA LEU A 20 -40.21 24.30 -4.29
C LEU A 20 -41.74 24.20 -4.20
N LEU A 21 -42.35 24.84 -3.20
CA LEU A 21 -43.82 24.89 -3.05
C LEU A 21 -44.50 25.64 -4.17
N SER A 22 -43.88 26.71 -4.72
CA SER A 22 -44.42 27.44 -5.86
C SER A 22 -44.37 26.61 -7.15
N LYS A 23 -43.30 25.81 -7.35
CA LYS A 23 -43.16 24.87 -8.48
C LYS A 23 -44.12 23.68 -8.37
N LEU A 24 -44.40 23.19 -7.17
CA LEU A 24 -45.40 22.15 -6.91
C LEU A 24 -46.82 22.68 -7.11
N LYS A 25 -47.13 23.90 -6.68
CA LYS A 25 -48.43 24.55 -6.95
C LYS A 25 -48.65 24.81 -8.45
N ALA A 26 -47.61 25.25 -9.18
CA ALA A 26 -47.72 25.47 -10.64
C ALA A 26 -47.94 24.15 -11.41
N ARG A 27 -47.46 23.03 -10.91
CA ARG A 27 -47.75 21.68 -11.46
C ARG A 27 -49.16 21.21 -11.10
N SER A 28 -49.62 21.46 -9.87
CA SER A 28 -50.99 21.11 -9.45
C SER A 28 -52.04 21.84 -10.28
N THR A 29 -51.89 23.15 -10.50
CA THR A 29 -52.84 23.93 -11.36
C THR A 29 -52.78 23.54 -12.84
N TYR A 30 -51.65 22.96 -13.32
CA TYR A 30 -51.58 22.42 -14.68
C TYR A 30 -52.43 21.13 -14.83
N PHE A 31 -52.55 20.32 -13.78
CA PHE A 31 -53.35 19.09 -13.77
C PHE A 31 -54.85 19.36 -13.47
N GLU A 32 -55.21 20.45 -12.76
CA GLU A 32 -56.59 20.80 -12.46
C GLU A 32 -57.35 21.40 -13.66
N ASN A 33 -56.64 21.89 -14.69
CA ASN A 33 -57.26 22.46 -15.91
C ASN A 33 -57.42 21.47 -17.09
N GLN A 34 -57.06 20.19 -16.87
CA GLN A 34 -57.35 19.14 -17.85
C GLN A 34 -58.65 18.44 -17.46
N THR A 35 -59.76 18.77 -18.14
CA THR A 35 -61.00 17.98 -18.05
C THR A 35 -60.76 16.60 -18.65
N CYS A 36 -60.43 15.62 -17.81
CA CYS A 36 -60.37 14.21 -18.17
C CYS A 36 -61.78 13.72 -18.50
N THR A 37 -62.12 13.59 -19.76
CA THR A 37 -63.34 12.88 -20.21
C THR A 37 -63.08 11.35 -20.03
N LYS A 38 -64.19 10.60 -19.71
CA LYS A 38 -64.15 9.12 -19.51
C LYS A 38 -63.49 8.33 -20.68
N ALA A 39 -63.31 8.94 -21.85
CA ALA A 39 -62.64 8.34 -22.99
C ALA A 39 -61.09 8.26 -22.83
N THR A 40 -60.49 9.18 -22.07
CA THR A 40 -59.04 9.22 -21.82
C THR A 40 -58.58 8.17 -20.76
N LEU A 41 -59.50 7.65 -19.96
CA LEU A 41 -59.17 6.60 -18.97
C LEU A 41 -59.01 5.21 -19.60
N LYS A 42 -59.54 4.96 -20.81
CA LYS A 42 -59.35 3.68 -21.51
C LYS A 42 -58.01 3.55 -22.22
N GLU A 43 -57.32 4.65 -22.50
CA GLU A 43 -55.96 4.60 -23.07
C GLU A 43 -54.86 4.39 -22.03
N PHE A 44 -55.17 4.49 -20.73
CA PHE A 44 -54.22 4.18 -19.64
C PHE A 44 -54.25 2.71 -19.17
N GLU A 45 -55.13 1.86 -19.77
CA GLU A 45 -55.18 0.42 -19.41
C GLU A 45 -54.15 -0.46 -20.11
N ALA A 46 -53.31 0.10 -20.96
CA ALA A 46 -52.07 -0.57 -21.39
C ALA A 46 -50.88 0.22 -20.82
N ILE A 47 -50.53 0.00 -19.55
CA ILE A 47 -49.15 0.19 -19.14
C ILE A 47 -48.35 -0.67 -20.12
N PRO A 48 -47.46 -0.09 -20.97
CA PRO A 48 -46.64 -0.89 -21.85
C PRO A 48 -45.98 -1.93 -20.97
N SER A 49 -46.13 -3.21 -21.30
CA SER A 49 -45.35 -4.27 -20.65
C SER A 49 -43.94 -3.74 -20.48
N ALA A 50 -43.44 -3.69 -19.24
CA ALA A 50 -42.18 -3.04 -18.90
C ALA A 50 -41.18 -3.37 -19.99
N ILE A 51 -40.60 -2.34 -20.65
CA ILE A 51 -39.66 -2.56 -21.75
C ILE A 51 -38.58 -3.49 -21.24
N ILE A 52 -38.62 -4.75 -21.69
CA ILE A 52 -37.63 -5.76 -21.31
C ILE A 52 -36.32 -5.30 -21.91
N ARG A 53 -35.36 -4.97 -21.03
CA ARG A 53 -33.98 -4.65 -21.40
C ARG A 53 -33.10 -5.78 -20.94
N PRO A 54 -32.56 -6.60 -21.86
CA PRO A 54 -31.67 -7.69 -21.52
C PRO A 54 -30.33 -7.19 -20.97
N PHE A 55 -29.70 -8.00 -20.14
CA PHE A 55 -28.26 -7.93 -19.91
C PHE A 55 -27.57 -8.47 -21.17
N ILE A 56 -26.66 -7.67 -21.78
CA ILE A 56 -26.05 -7.98 -23.06
C ILE A 56 -24.54 -7.94 -22.93
N THR A 57 -23.91 -9.01 -23.39
CA THR A 57 -22.45 -9.16 -23.41
C THR A 57 -21.99 -9.64 -24.78
N THR A 58 -20.76 -9.28 -25.19
CA THR A 58 -20.15 -9.80 -26.41
C THR A 58 -19.02 -10.76 -26.05
N TRP A 59 -19.06 -11.91 -26.69
CA TRP A 59 -18.08 -12.98 -26.55
C TRP A 59 -17.39 -13.24 -27.88
N ARG A 60 -16.09 -13.49 -27.84
CA ARG A 60 -15.28 -13.77 -29.02
C ARG A 60 -14.76 -15.21 -28.96
N THR A 61 -15.00 -15.95 -30.02
CA THR A 61 -14.35 -17.24 -30.28
C THR A 61 -13.27 -17.06 -31.35
N THR A 62 -12.16 -17.75 -31.19
CA THR A 62 -10.95 -17.63 -32.04
C THR A 62 -10.79 -18.83 -32.95
N THR A 63 -11.48 -19.93 -32.65
CA THR A 63 -11.48 -21.18 -33.40
C THR A 63 -12.91 -21.68 -33.60
N SER A 64 -13.11 -22.55 -34.61
CA SER A 64 -14.37 -23.29 -34.79
C SER A 64 -14.54 -24.30 -33.66
N ASN A 65 -15.79 -24.55 -33.27
CA ASN A 65 -16.19 -25.44 -32.16
C ASN A 65 -15.60 -25.02 -30.81
N GLU A 66 -15.40 -23.72 -30.60
CA GLU A 66 -14.96 -23.18 -29.31
C GLU A 66 -16.15 -23.01 -28.35
N THR A 67 -15.94 -23.42 -27.10
CA THR A 67 -16.95 -23.34 -26.04
C THR A 67 -16.66 -22.13 -25.15
N ILE A 68 -17.68 -21.31 -24.93
CA ILE A 68 -17.66 -20.29 -23.85
C ILE A 68 -18.38 -20.82 -22.63
N THR A 69 -18.05 -20.25 -21.46
CA THR A 69 -18.72 -20.61 -20.21
C THR A 69 -19.05 -19.35 -19.40
N ILE A 70 -20.29 -19.22 -18.98
CA ILE A 70 -20.77 -18.19 -18.06
C ILE A 70 -20.84 -18.82 -16.65
N GLY A 71 -20.04 -18.30 -15.72
CA GLY A 71 -20.03 -18.74 -14.34
C GLY A 71 -21.31 -18.30 -13.62
N LEU A 72 -22.01 -19.24 -13.00
CA LEU A 72 -23.19 -19.01 -12.18
C LEU A 72 -22.93 -19.43 -10.73
N ASP A 73 -23.80 -19.01 -9.82
CA ASP A 73 -23.71 -19.35 -8.40
C ASP A 73 -24.84 -20.33 -8.02
N SER A 74 -24.49 -21.56 -7.73
CA SER A 74 -25.47 -22.61 -7.35
C SER A 74 -26.26 -22.30 -6.07
N ALA A 75 -25.85 -21.31 -5.29
CA ALA A 75 -26.59 -20.84 -4.12
C ALA A 75 -27.72 -19.85 -4.48
N GLN A 76 -27.79 -19.41 -5.74
CA GLN A 76 -28.82 -18.48 -6.23
C GLN A 76 -29.92 -19.22 -7.00
N THR A 77 -31.10 -18.59 -7.05
CA THR A 77 -32.22 -19.08 -7.85
C THR A 77 -32.26 -18.35 -9.19
N TYR A 78 -32.18 -19.08 -10.27
CA TYR A 78 -32.22 -18.57 -11.65
C TYR A 78 -33.51 -19.00 -12.33
N ASN A 79 -34.04 -18.11 -13.18
CA ASN A 79 -35.12 -18.39 -14.14
C ASN A 79 -35.03 -17.34 -15.26
N PHE A 80 -34.22 -17.66 -16.28
CA PHE A 80 -33.94 -16.71 -17.36
C PHE A 80 -33.86 -17.41 -18.72
N THR A 81 -34.05 -16.64 -19.78
CA THR A 81 -33.72 -17.06 -21.15
C THR A 81 -32.39 -16.48 -21.55
N VAL A 82 -31.58 -17.28 -22.26
CA VAL A 82 -30.36 -16.85 -22.92
C VAL A 82 -30.52 -17.01 -24.43
N ASP A 83 -30.23 -15.93 -25.18
CA ASP A 83 -30.04 -15.91 -26.61
C ASP A 83 -28.53 -15.85 -26.88
N TRP A 84 -27.98 -16.85 -27.54
CA TRP A 84 -26.54 -17.00 -27.74
C TRP A 84 -25.98 -16.18 -28.93
N GLY A 85 -26.85 -15.54 -29.70
CA GLY A 85 -26.45 -14.71 -30.85
C GLY A 85 -26.09 -15.49 -32.10
N ASP A 86 -26.26 -16.80 -32.11
CA ASP A 86 -26.08 -17.72 -33.24
C ASP A 86 -27.42 -18.34 -33.72
N SER A 87 -28.54 -17.74 -33.32
CA SER A 87 -29.91 -18.20 -33.55
C SER A 87 -30.32 -19.35 -32.61
N SER A 88 -29.52 -19.72 -31.62
CA SER A 88 -29.90 -20.65 -30.56
C SER A 88 -30.36 -19.90 -29.30
N GLN A 89 -31.34 -20.47 -28.62
CA GLN A 89 -31.89 -19.91 -27.39
C GLN A 89 -32.31 -21.05 -26.45
N GLU A 90 -32.15 -20.82 -25.14
CA GLU A 90 -32.59 -21.76 -24.12
C GLU A 90 -33.10 -21.07 -22.85
N THR A 91 -33.84 -21.83 -22.02
CA THR A 91 -34.30 -21.36 -20.71
C THR A 91 -33.57 -22.11 -19.61
N ILE A 92 -33.02 -21.37 -18.67
CA ILE A 92 -32.19 -21.85 -17.58
C ILE A 92 -32.89 -21.64 -16.25
N THR A 93 -33.00 -22.71 -15.46
CA THR A 93 -33.58 -22.70 -14.10
C THR A 93 -32.62 -23.21 -13.03
N SER A 94 -31.35 -23.50 -13.40
CA SER A 94 -30.32 -23.97 -12.49
C SER A 94 -29.20 -22.96 -12.30
N GLY A 95 -28.49 -23.05 -11.16
CA GLY A 95 -27.28 -22.24 -10.88
C GLY A 95 -25.97 -22.92 -11.28
N ASN A 96 -26.00 -23.92 -12.16
CA ASN A 96 -24.80 -24.54 -12.70
C ASN A 96 -24.18 -23.66 -13.77
N ASP A 97 -22.85 -23.71 -13.91
CA ASP A 97 -22.15 -22.99 -14.96
C ASP A 97 -22.76 -23.32 -16.33
N LEU A 98 -22.94 -22.29 -17.14
CA LEU A 98 -23.64 -22.38 -18.41
C LEU A 98 -22.64 -22.35 -19.56
N SER A 99 -22.59 -23.40 -20.37
CA SER A 99 -21.64 -23.51 -21.48
C SER A 99 -22.36 -23.61 -22.81
N HIS A 100 -21.81 -22.94 -23.85
CA HIS A 100 -22.30 -22.99 -25.22
C HIS A 100 -21.14 -23.11 -26.20
N THR A 101 -21.28 -23.95 -27.24
CA THR A 101 -20.25 -24.23 -28.25
C THR A 101 -20.68 -23.62 -29.59
N TYR A 102 -19.87 -22.67 -30.07
CA TYR A 102 -20.08 -22.02 -31.37
C TYR A 102 -19.40 -22.80 -32.49
N SER A 103 -20.15 -23.13 -33.53
CA SER A 103 -19.62 -23.89 -34.71
C SER A 103 -18.56 -23.12 -35.47
N ASN A 104 -18.63 -21.80 -35.49
CA ASN A 104 -17.69 -20.92 -36.19
C ASN A 104 -16.97 -19.99 -35.22
N GLN A 105 -15.77 -19.55 -35.58
CA GLN A 105 -15.14 -18.41 -34.92
C GLN A 105 -15.94 -17.12 -35.20
N GLY A 106 -15.96 -16.19 -34.24
CA GLY A 106 -16.69 -14.94 -34.41
C GLY A 106 -16.88 -14.17 -33.12
N GLU A 107 -17.64 -13.09 -33.22
CA GLU A 107 -18.14 -12.33 -32.07
C GLU A 107 -19.64 -12.54 -31.97
N TYR A 108 -20.10 -12.88 -30.78
CA TYR A 108 -21.48 -13.25 -30.51
C TYR A 108 -22.05 -12.37 -29.40
N GLU A 109 -23.20 -11.76 -29.66
CA GLU A 109 -23.92 -10.97 -28.69
C GLU A 109 -24.88 -11.86 -27.89
N VAL A 110 -24.50 -12.17 -26.64
CA VAL A 110 -25.29 -13.00 -25.72
C VAL A 110 -26.25 -12.11 -24.94
N LYS A 111 -27.56 -12.45 -24.98
CA LYS A 111 -28.62 -11.69 -24.30
C LYS A 111 -29.29 -12.53 -23.24
N ILE A 112 -29.39 -12.00 -22.03
CA ILE A 112 -30.00 -12.65 -20.88
C ILE A 112 -31.20 -11.82 -20.38
N ASN A 113 -32.35 -12.50 -20.27
CA ASN A 113 -33.59 -11.91 -19.77
C ASN A 113 -34.23 -12.78 -18.69
N GLY A 114 -34.72 -12.19 -17.63
CA GLY A 114 -35.41 -12.87 -16.53
C GLY A 114 -34.67 -12.76 -15.20
N THR A 115 -34.89 -13.73 -14.33
CA THR A 115 -34.27 -13.76 -13.00
C THR A 115 -32.82 -14.27 -13.13
N PHE A 116 -31.87 -13.34 -13.11
CA PHE A 116 -30.43 -13.58 -13.23
C PHE A 116 -29.69 -12.80 -12.14
N PRO A 117 -29.74 -13.24 -10.86
CA PRO A 117 -29.32 -12.45 -9.72
C PRO A 117 -27.79 -12.24 -9.63
N ARG A 118 -27.00 -13.09 -10.31
CA ARG A 118 -25.53 -13.06 -10.23
C ARG A 118 -24.88 -13.66 -11.47
N ILE A 119 -23.86 -12.99 -11.98
CA ILE A 119 -22.80 -13.58 -12.82
C ILE A 119 -21.56 -13.77 -11.94
N PHE A 120 -20.86 -14.92 -12.07
CA PHE A 120 -19.79 -15.30 -11.15
C PHE A 120 -18.60 -15.94 -11.89
N MET A 121 -17.86 -15.12 -12.65
CA MET A 121 -16.72 -15.59 -13.44
C MET A 121 -15.53 -16.03 -12.57
N ASP A 122 -15.43 -15.54 -11.33
CA ASP A 122 -14.39 -15.96 -10.36
C ASP A 122 -14.42 -17.47 -10.05
N ARG A 123 -15.59 -18.10 -10.18
CA ARG A 123 -15.75 -19.55 -9.96
C ARG A 123 -15.08 -20.41 -11.02
N LEU A 124 -14.93 -19.86 -12.23
CA LEU A 124 -14.32 -20.60 -13.34
C LEU A 124 -12.83 -20.77 -13.07
N ASN A 125 -12.35 -22.01 -13.06
CA ASN A 125 -10.92 -22.32 -12.87
C ASN A 125 -10.06 -21.96 -14.08
N ALA A 126 -10.67 -21.63 -15.23
CA ALA A 126 -10.02 -21.15 -16.44
C ALA A 126 -10.18 -19.63 -16.56
N THR A 127 -9.19 -18.96 -17.13
CA THR A 127 -9.28 -17.53 -17.43
C THR A 127 -10.35 -17.32 -18.51
N PRO A 128 -11.45 -16.59 -18.23
CA PRO A 128 -12.53 -16.37 -19.20
C PRO A 128 -12.10 -15.35 -20.25
N ASN A 129 -11.31 -15.80 -21.23
CA ASN A 129 -10.70 -14.93 -22.25
C ASN A 129 -11.69 -14.52 -23.36
N ASN A 130 -12.83 -15.16 -23.42
CA ASN A 130 -13.80 -14.98 -24.50
C ASN A 130 -14.69 -13.75 -24.29
N LEU A 131 -14.92 -13.30 -23.04
CA LEU A 131 -15.71 -12.10 -22.77
C LEU A 131 -14.91 -10.84 -23.11
N ILE A 132 -15.42 -10.06 -24.07
CA ILE A 132 -14.75 -8.87 -24.58
C ILE A 132 -15.51 -7.57 -24.32
N SER A 133 -16.84 -7.62 -24.13
CA SER A 133 -17.66 -6.41 -23.91
C SER A 133 -18.89 -6.69 -23.04
N ILE A 134 -19.30 -5.66 -22.29
CA ILE A 134 -20.62 -5.54 -21.67
C ILE A 134 -21.34 -4.41 -22.42
N ASN A 135 -22.43 -4.74 -23.12
CA ASN A 135 -23.12 -3.81 -24.02
C ASN A 135 -24.34 -3.18 -23.36
N ASN A 136 -24.96 -3.87 -22.40
CA ASN A 136 -26.12 -3.38 -21.66
C ASN A 136 -26.24 -4.09 -20.30
N TRP A 137 -26.55 -3.35 -19.22
CA TRP A 137 -26.81 -3.93 -17.90
C TRP A 137 -28.23 -4.49 -17.77
N GLY A 138 -29.17 -3.90 -18.51
CA GLY A 138 -30.56 -4.32 -18.55
C GLY A 138 -31.34 -4.04 -17.27
N ASN A 139 -32.50 -4.69 -17.17
CA ASN A 139 -33.37 -4.60 -15.99
C ASN A 139 -33.11 -5.72 -14.97
N ILE A 140 -31.88 -6.22 -14.93
CA ILE A 140 -31.51 -7.30 -14.00
C ILE A 140 -31.49 -6.77 -12.56
N GLN A 141 -32.14 -7.51 -11.66
CA GLN A 141 -32.13 -7.26 -10.23
C GLN A 141 -30.94 -8.00 -9.60
N TRP A 142 -29.76 -7.36 -9.68
CA TRP A 142 -28.54 -7.95 -9.16
C TRP A 142 -28.60 -8.14 -7.64
N GLN A 143 -28.20 -9.32 -7.15
CA GLN A 143 -28.07 -9.63 -5.72
C GLN A 143 -26.61 -9.67 -5.25
N SER A 144 -25.67 -9.87 -6.17
CA SER A 144 -24.24 -9.84 -5.89
C SER A 144 -23.45 -9.54 -7.16
N MET A 145 -22.40 -8.72 -6.99
CA MET A 145 -21.38 -8.46 -8.02
C MET A 145 -19.99 -8.95 -7.61
N THR A 146 -19.89 -9.69 -6.51
CA THR A 146 -18.61 -10.25 -6.07
C THR A 146 -18.05 -11.20 -7.12
N GLY A 147 -16.84 -10.90 -7.63
CA GLY A 147 -16.15 -11.70 -8.64
C GLY A 147 -16.83 -11.75 -10.01
N ALA A 148 -17.75 -10.83 -10.29
CA ALA A 148 -18.64 -10.89 -11.47
C ALA A 148 -17.86 -11.00 -12.79
N PHE A 149 -16.81 -10.22 -12.97
CA PHE A 149 -15.97 -10.20 -14.18
C PHE A 149 -14.49 -10.43 -13.87
N LYS A 150 -14.22 -11.08 -12.74
CA LYS A 150 -12.84 -11.41 -12.36
C LYS A 150 -12.19 -12.30 -13.41
N ASN A 151 -10.92 -12.03 -13.70
CA ASN A 151 -10.11 -12.71 -14.71
C ASN A 151 -10.61 -12.58 -16.16
N CYS A 152 -11.58 -11.73 -16.46
CA CYS A 152 -11.98 -11.41 -17.85
C CYS A 152 -10.90 -10.53 -18.50
N ILE A 153 -9.72 -11.10 -18.75
CA ILE A 153 -8.51 -10.34 -19.12
C ILE A 153 -8.63 -9.62 -20.46
N ASN A 154 -9.50 -10.08 -21.35
CA ASN A 154 -9.76 -9.47 -22.65
C ASN A 154 -10.98 -8.52 -22.66
N LEU A 155 -11.62 -8.31 -21.50
CA LEU A 155 -12.70 -7.31 -21.37
C LEU A 155 -12.11 -5.91 -21.54
N TYR A 156 -12.44 -5.23 -22.64
CA TYR A 156 -11.88 -3.91 -22.93
C TYR A 156 -12.90 -2.77 -22.94
N ILE A 157 -14.20 -3.08 -23.09
CA ILE A 157 -15.24 -2.06 -23.16
C ILE A 157 -16.52 -2.52 -22.46
N CYS A 158 -17.10 -1.61 -21.66
CA CYS A 158 -18.46 -1.69 -21.16
C CYS A 158 -19.21 -0.48 -21.71
N ASN A 159 -19.64 -0.53 -22.98
CA ASN A 159 -20.25 0.60 -23.69
C ASN A 159 -21.77 0.68 -23.45
N THR A 160 -22.15 0.60 -22.20
CA THR A 160 -23.57 0.65 -21.80
C THR A 160 -24.11 2.08 -21.78
N GLN A 161 -25.37 2.27 -22.16
CA GLN A 161 -26.09 3.54 -21.97
C GLN A 161 -26.76 3.60 -20.60
N ASP A 162 -26.93 2.46 -19.95
CA ASP A 162 -27.49 2.26 -18.63
C ASP A 162 -26.42 2.00 -17.56
N THR A 163 -26.85 1.89 -16.32
CA THR A 163 -26.04 1.51 -15.16
C THR A 163 -26.62 0.25 -14.53
N PRO A 164 -25.81 -0.60 -13.86
CA PRO A 164 -26.38 -1.74 -13.13
C PRO A 164 -27.26 -1.27 -11.98
N ASP A 165 -28.38 -1.96 -11.75
CA ASP A 165 -29.16 -1.77 -10.54
C ASP A 165 -28.44 -2.43 -9.36
N LEU A 166 -27.80 -1.62 -8.53
CA LEU A 166 -27.05 -2.06 -7.34
C LEU A 166 -27.88 -1.94 -6.04
N SER A 167 -29.20 -1.72 -6.12
CA SER A 167 -30.04 -1.48 -4.95
C SER A 167 -30.03 -2.64 -3.93
N ASN A 168 -29.84 -3.87 -4.38
CA ASN A 168 -29.72 -5.06 -3.54
C ASN A 168 -28.26 -5.56 -3.38
N VAL A 169 -27.27 -4.82 -3.90
CA VAL A 169 -25.88 -5.21 -3.86
C VAL A 169 -25.17 -4.46 -2.73
N THR A 170 -24.47 -5.21 -1.86
CA THR A 170 -23.66 -4.64 -0.77
C THR A 170 -22.16 -4.81 -0.98
N SER A 171 -21.75 -5.60 -1.99
CA SER A 171 -20.34 -5.95 -2.21
C SER A 171 -19.98 -5.98 -3.69
N LEU A 172 -18.88 -5.28 -4.02
CA LEU A 172 -18.22 -5.30 -5.33
C LEU A 172 -16.82 -5.94 -5.25
N ILE A 173 -16.60 -6.83 -4.25
CA ILE A 173 -15.32 -7.51 -4.06
C ILE A 173 -14.87 -8.15 -5.37
N SER A 174 -13.63 -7.87 -5.81
CA SER A 174 -13.01 -8.48 -7.00
C SER A 174 -13.83 -8.36 -8.30
N MET A 175 -14.81 -7.45 -8.38
CA MET A 175 -15.73 -7.38 -9.53
C MET A 175 -14.99 -7.30 -10.88
N PHE A 176 -13.91 -6.53 -10.96
CA PHE A 176 -13.05 -6.36 -12.13
C PHE A 176 -11.58 -6.73 -11.83
N GLU A 177 -11.32 -7.59 -10.85
CA GLU A 177 -9.96 -8.06 -10.58
C GLU A 177 -9.39 -8.78 -11.81
N ASN A 178 -8.22 -8.35 -12.28
CA ASN A 178 -7.56 -8.80 -13.53
C ASN A 178 -8.36 -8.52 -14.82
N ALA A 179 -9.51 -7.83 -14.76
CA ALA A 179 -10.27 -7.51 -15.96
C ALA A 179 -9.49 -6.52 -16.84
N GLY A 180 -9.52 -6.73 -18.14
CA GLY A 180 -8.83 -5.88 -19.09
C GLY A 180 -7.30 -5.85 -18.96
N SER A 181 -6.71 -6.77 -18.21
CA SER A 181 -5.26 -6.79 -17.99
C SER A 181 -4.45 -7.10 -19.26
N ASN A 182 -5.08 -7.70 -20.25
CA ASN A 182 -4.50 -7.98 -21.58
C ASN A 182 -4.91 -6.95 -22.63
N THR A 183 -5.50 -5.83 -22.23
CA THR A 183 -5.97 -4.78 -23.14
C THR A 183 -5.30 -3.45 -22.83
N SER A 184 -5.23 -2.56 -23.79
CA SER A 184 -4.68 -1.20 -23.61
C SER A 184 -5.62 -0.26 -22.87
N ASN A 185 -6.91 -0.61 -22.75
CA ASN A 185 -7.91 0.22 -22.10
C ASN A 185 -9.06 -0.66 -21.57
N LEU A 186 -9.36 -0.58 -20.28
CA LEU A 186 -10.61 -1.05 -19.71
C LEU A 186 -11.54 0.16 -19.53
N PHE A 187 -12.49 0.32 -20.43
CA PHE A 187 -13.43 1.44 -20.39
C PHE A 187 -14.82 0.98 -19.95
N ILE A 188 -15.33 1.53 -18.85
CA ILE A 188 -16.67 1.24 -18.29
C ILE A 188 -17.50 2.52 -18.38
N ASN A 189 -18.36 2.61 -19.38
CA ASN A 189 -19.19 3.80 -19.59
C ASN A 189 -20.11 4.04 -18.40
N ASN A 190 -20.34 5.32 -18.06
CA ASN A 190 -21.20 5.74 -16.94
C ASN A 190 -20.82 5.18 -15.56
N ILE A 191 -19.59 4.66 -15.35
CA ILE A 191 -19.16 4.13 -14.06
C ILE A 191 -19.28 5.17 -12.93
N ASN A 192 -19.06 6.45 -13.23
CA ASN A 192 -19.24 7.56 -12.28
C ASN A 192 -20.69 7.77 -11.83
N LYS A 193 -21.66 7.21 -12.56
CA LYS A 193 -23.10 7.32 -12.25
C LYS A 193 -23.66 6.11 -11.48
N TRP A 194 -22.80 5.17 -11.10
CA TRP A 194 -23.24 4.01 -10.34
C TRP A 194 -23.71 4.43 -8.94
N HIS A 195 -24.87 3.92 -8.51
CA HIS A 195 -25.39 4.16 -7.17
C HIS A 195 -24.69 3.25 -6.16
N THR A 196 -23.72 3.79 -5.43
CA THR A 196 -22.86 3.00 -4.53
C THR A 196 -23.22 3.13 -3.05
N THR A 197 -24.30 3.86 -2.69
CA THR A 197 -24.74 4.12 -1.31
C THR A 197 -24.89 2.86 -0.44
N ASN A 198 -25.30 1.73 -1.01
CA ASN A 198 -25.47 0.47 -0.27
C ASN A 198 -24.19 -0.38 -0.22
N ILE A 199 -23.14 0.05 -0.89
CA ILE A 199 -21.91 -0.74 -0.99
C ILE A 199 -21.08 -0.58 0.28
N SER A 200 -20.76 -1.72 0.89
CA SER A 200 -19.95 -1.76 2.11
C SER A 200 -18.55 -2.33 1.90
N ASN A 201 -18.30 -3.01 0.77
CA ASN A 201 -17.03 -3.67 0.51
C ASN A 201 -16.65 -3.63 -0.98
N ILE A 202 -15.51 -2.96 -1.27
CA ILE A 202 -14.95 -2.82 -2.62
C ILE A 202 -13.52 -3.37 -2.69
N ARG A 203 -13.17 -4.27 -1.75
CA ARG A 203 -11.86 -4.90 -1.70
C ARG A 203 -11.50 -5.49 -3.06
N THR A 204 -10.26 -5.26 -3.51
CA THR A 204 -9.69 -5.85 -4.75
C THR A 204 -10.49 -5.57 -6.03
N MET A 205 -11.42 -4.60 -6.02
CA MET A 205 -12.35 -4.41 -7.14
C MET A 205 -11.65 -4.21 -8.49
N PHE A 206 -10.59 -3.42 -8.53
CA PHE A 206 -9.77 -3.14 -9.72
C PHE A 206 -8.33 -3.65 -9.59
N LYS A 207 -8.10 -4.62 -8.69
CA LYS A 207 -6.76 -5.19 -8.53
C LYS A 207 -6.29 -5.82 -9.84
N ASN A 208 -5.06 -5.48 -10.27
CA ASN A 208 -4.46 -5.90 -11.54
C ASN A 208 -5.24 -5.46 -12.80
N ALA A 209 -6.21 -4.56 -12.71
CA ALA A 209 -6.83 -3.90 -13.85
C ALA A 209 -5.89 -2.81 -14.36
N THR A 210 -4.80 -3.20 -14.99
CA THR A 210 -3.62 -2.36 -15.28
C THR A 210 -3.93 -1.15 -16.16
N SER A 211 -4.97 -1.23 -16.99
CA SER A 211 -5.41 -0.18 -17.92
C SER A 211 -6.60 0.66 -17.40
N PHE A 212 -7.14 0.32 -16.22
CA PHE A 212 -8.26 1.08 -15.63
C PHE A 212 -7.82 2.48 -15.21
N ASN A 213 -8.47 3.52 -15.76
CA ASN A 213 -8.22 4.93 -15.42
C ASN A 213 -9.47 5.79 -15.60
N GLN A 214 -10.58 5.44 -14.94
CA GLN A 214 -11.82 6.18 -15.08
C GLN A 214 -12.22 6.91 -13.80
N ASN A 215 -12.88 8.06 -13.99
CA ASN A 215 -13.35 8.89 -12.89
C ASN A 215 -14.47 8.19 -12.11
N ILE A 216 -14.25 7.99 -10.81
CA ILE A 216 -15.19 7.42 -9.84
C ILE A 216 -15.30 8.32 -8.60
N ASN A 217 -14.91 9.60 -8.73
CA ASN A 217 -14.88 10.56 -7.63
C ASN A 217 -16.28 10.83 -7.02
N ASP A 218 -17.34 10.62 -7.81
CA ASP A 218 -18.72 10.85 -7.38
C ASP A 218 -19.35 9.64 -6.66
N TRP A 219 -18.60 8.55 -6.48
CA TRP A 219 -19.10 7.41 -5.72
C TRP A 219 -19.29 7.77 -4.26
N ASP A 220 -20.46 7.45 -3.71
CA ASP A 220 -20.68 7.48 -2.27
C ASP A 220 -20.00 6.25 -1.64
N VAL A 221 -18.91 6.49 -0.90
CA VAL A 221 -18.16 5.47 -0.19
C VAL A 221 -18.38 5.54 1.32
N SER A 222 -19.34 6.32 1.78
CA SER A 222 -19.61 6.59 3.21
C SER A 222 -19.95 5.32 4.01
N ASN A 223 -20.47 4.29 3.37
CA ASN A 223 -20.74 2.98 3.98
C ASN A 223 -19.62 1.94 3.77
N VAL A 224 -18.56 2.29 3.02
CA VAL A 224 -17.51 1.33 2.71
C VAL A 224 -16.54 1.20 3.90
N HIS A 225 -16.36 -0.01 4.39
CA HIS A 225 -15.40 -0.33 5.46
C HIS A 225 -14.20 -1.16 4.98
N ASN A 226 -14.17 -1.60 3.72
CA ASN A 226 -13.04 -2.35 3.19
C ASN A 226 -12.73 -1.99 1.73
N MET A 227 -11.59 -1.30 1.55
CA MET A 227 -11.00 -0.90 0.26
C MET A 227 -9.63 -1.56 0.03
N ASN A 228 -9.29 -2.59 0.84
CA ASN A 228 -8.00 -3.27 0.78
C ASN A 228 -7.68 -3.73 -0.64
N ASN A 229 -6.48 -3.39 -1.14
CA ASN A 229 -6.02 -3.72 -2.49
C ASN A 229 -6.91 -3.22 -3.66
N MET A 230 -7.77 -2.23 -3.48
CA MET A 230 -8.74 -1.83 -4.52
C MET A 230 -8.07 -1.51 -5.86
N PHE A 231 -6.96 -0.76 -5.85
CA PHE A 231 -6.18 -0.39 -7.04
C PHE A 231 -4.79 -1.03 -7.06
N ASN A 232 -4.60 -2.15 -6.35
CA ASN A 232 -3.33 -2.86 -6.33
C ASN A 232 -2.94 -3.29 -7.75
N ASN A 233 -1.76 -2.85 -8.23
CA ASN A 233 -1.28 -3.02 -9.61
C ASN A 233 -2.18 -2.40 -10.71
N ALA A 234 -3.09 -1.47 -10.39
CA ALA A 234 -3.79 -0.66 -11.37
C ALA A 234 -2.86 0.45 -11.89
N ALA A 235 -1.91 0.09 -12.71
CA ALA A 235 -0.76 0.91 -13.07
C ALA A 235 -1.13 2.25 -13.73
N SER A 236 -2.23 2.29 -14.50
CA SER A 236 -2.70 3.50 -15.19
C SER A 236 -3.60 4.40 -14.34
N PHE A 237 -4.06 3.91 -13.16
CA PHE A 237 -5.06 4.66 -12.39
C PHE A 237 -4.48 5.96 -11.82
N ASN A 238 -5.07 7.09 -12.22
CA ASN A 238 -4.70 8.42 -11.76
C ASN A 238 -5.90 9.40 -11.80
N GLN A 239 -7.07 8.98 -11.31
CA GLN A 239 -8.25 9.83 -11.25
C GLN A 239 -8.46 10.41 -9.85
N PRO A 240 -9.10 11.59 -9.72
CA PRO A 240 -9.36 12.20 -8.43
C PRO A 240 -10.23 11.32 -7.54
N LEU A 241 -9.98 11.38 -6.24
CA LEU A 241 -10.72 10.70 -5.18
C LEU A 241 -10.98 11.67 -4.00
N ASN A 242 -10.91 12.97 -4.24
CA ASN A 242 -11.00 14.00 -3.21
C ASN A 242 -12.43 14.18 -2.64
N ASN A 243 -13.47 13.68 -3.33
CA ASN A 243 -14.84 13.69 -2.81
C ASN A 243 -15.17 12.47 -1.93
N TRP A 244 -14.22 11.53 -1.79
CA TRP A 244 -14.46 10.34 -0.99
C TRP A 244 -14.39 10.65 0.50
N GLU A 245 -15.50 10.46 1.20
CA GLU A 245 -15.59 10.57 2.65
C GLU A 245 -15.35 9.19 3.27
N LEU A 246 -14.16 8.98 3.84
CA LEU A 246 -13.80 7.74 4.51
C LEU A 246 -14.44 7.70 5.89
N ASN A 247 -15.29 6.72 6.15
CA ASN A 247 -15.93 6.52 7.43
C ASN A 247 -15.15 5.55 8.36
N PHE A 248 -15.70 5.32 9.54
CA PHE A 248 -15.08 4.65 10.67
C PHE A 248 -14.41 3.31 10.32
N GLY A 249 -13.10 3.20 10.59
CA GLY A 249 -12.39 1.93 10.57
C GLY A 249 -12.16 1.32 9.18
N VAL A 250 -12.18 2.16 8.13
CA VAL A 250 -11.94 1.68 6.76
C VAL A 250 -10.56 1.04 6.61
N ASN A 251 -10.51 -0.13 6.00
CA ASN A 251 -9.27 -0.80 5.66
C ASN A 251 -8.79 -0.36 4.27
N ILE A 252 -7.71 0.45 4.23
CA ILE A 252 -7.07 0.95 3.00
C ILE A 252 -5.71 0.30 2.73
N LYS A 253 -5.36 -0.78 3.44
CA LYS A 253 -4.10 -1.49 3.25
C LYS A 253 -3.88 -1.87 1.78
N ASN A 254 -2.65 -1.64 1.27
CA ASN A 254 -2.26 -1.94 -0.12
C ASN A 254 -3.14 -1.28 -1.20
N MET A 255 -3.93 -0.25 -0.87
CA MET A 255 -4.93 0.28 -1.81
C MET A 255 -4.30 0.75 -3.12
N PHE A 256 -3.14 1.41 -3.06
CA PHE A 256 -2.39 1.91 -4.23
C PHE A 256 -1.07 1.18 -4.43
N TYR A 257 -0.96 -0.07 -3.97
CA TYR A 257 0.23 -0.90 -4.17
C TYR A 257 0.55 -1.03 -5.67
N ASN A 258 1.73 -0.59 -6.11
CA ASN A 258 2.15 -0.52 -7.52
C ASN A 258 1.18 0.23 -8.45
N ALA A 259 0.36 1.13 -7.95
CA ALA A 259 -0.39 2.08 -8.77
C ALA A 259 0.57 3.18 -9.28
N THR A 260 1.40 2.85 -10.25
CA THR A 260 2.58 3.62 -10.64
C THR A 260 2.28 5.02 -11.17
N SER A 261 1.10 5.24 -11.75
CA SER A 261 0.66 6.55 -12.24
C SER A 261 -0.08 7.39 -11.19
N PHE A 262 -0.49 6.79 -10.06
CA PHE A 262 -1.33 7.49 -9.09
C PHE A 262 -0.59 8.67 -8.45
N ASN A 263 -1.15 9.88 -8.61
CA ASN A 263 -0.62 11.12 -8.03
C ASN A 263 -1.73 12.14 -7.77
N GLN A 264 -2.86 11.72 -7.20
CA GLN A 264 -3.99 12.60 -6.91
C GLN A 264 -4.02 13.06 -5.46
N ASN A 265 -4.52 14.27 -5.25
CA ASN A 265 -4.63 14.83 -3.91
C ASN A 265 -5.72 14.11 -3.10
N ILE A 266 -5.31 13.54 -1.98
CA ILE A 266 -6.14 12.85 -0.99
C ILE A 266 -5.86 13.36 0.43
N ASN A 267 -5.29 14.58 0.53
CA ASN A 267 -4.89 15.18 1.81
C ASN A 267 -6.06 15.36 2.79
N ASP A 268 -7.27 15.53 2.26
CA ASP A 268 -8.47 15.78 3.07
C ASP A 268 -9.22 14.50 3.48
N TRP A 269 -8.67 13.32 3.15
CA TRP A 269 -9.26 12.07 3.63
C TRP A 269 -9.22 11.98 5.16
N ASN A 270 -10.35 11.65 5.77
CA ASN A 270 -10.41 11.37 7.19
C ASN A 270 -9.86 9.98 7.51
N VAL A 271 -8.58 9.90 7.88
CA VAL A 271 -7.91 8.65 8.26
C VAL A 271 -7.86 8.42 9.78
N SER A 272 -8.57 9.24 10.56
CA SER A 272 -8.49 9.23 12.04
C SER A 272 -8.89 7.89 12.69
N GLN A 273 -9.57 7.02 11.97
CA GLN A 273 -9.97 5.69 12.43
C GLN A 273 -9.23 4.55 11.70
N VAL A 274 -8.21 4.88 10.93
CA VAL A 274 -7.38 3.88 10.24
C VAL A 274 -6.34 3.33 11.21
N TYR A 275 -6.25 2.00 11.33
CA TYR A 275 -5.27 1.32 12.19
C TYR A 275 -4.02 0.88 11.47
N GLN A 276 -4.06 0.72 10.14
CA GLN A 276 -2.97 0.17 9.34
C GLN A 276 -2.82 0.93 8.04
N LEU A 277 -1.61 1.45 7.79
CA LEU A 277 -1.24 2.07 6.52
C LEU A 277 -0.32 1.16 5.68
N ASP A 278 -0.20 -0.13 6.06
CA ASP A 278 0.75 -1.06 5.44
C ASP A 278 0.67 -1.05 3.94
N GLN A 279 1.82 -0.80 3.30
CA GLN A 279 2.03 -0.87 1.86
C GLN A 279 1.06 0.00 1.03
N LEU A 280 0.45 1.04 1.64
CA LEU A 280 -0.59 1.87 0.98
C LEU A 280 -0.12 2.44 -0.36
N PHE A 281 1.11 2.97 -0.42
CA PHE A 281 1.74 3.54 -1.61
C PHE A 281 2.98 2.77 -2.03
N PHE A 282 3.10 1.48 -1.66
CA PHE A 282 4.23 0.67 -2.11
C PHE A 282 4.32 0.69 -3.63
N GLY A 283 5.46 1.11 -4.19
CA GLY A 283 5.68 1.14 -5.64
C GLY A 283 4.81 2.16 -6.42
N ALA A 284 4.12 3.06 -5.74
CA ALA A 284 3.43 4.19 -6.37
C ALA A 284 4.46 5.25 -6.79
N THR A 285 5.19 4.98 -7.86
CA THR A 285 6.39 5.71 -8.25
C THR A 285 6.17 7.18 -8.59
N SER A 286 4.96 7.56 -9.01
CA SER A 286 4.58 8.96 -9.31
C SER A 286 4.02 9.71 -8.11
N PHE A 287 3.67 9.01 -7.02
CA PHE A 287 2.95 9.64 -5.90
C PHE A 287 3.83 10.63 -5.15
N ASN A 288 3.39 11.91 -5.12
CA ASN A 288 4.05 12.99 -4.41
C ASN A 288 3.06 14.09 -4.00
N GLN A 289 1.91 13.71 -3.44
CA GLN A 289 0.90 14.64 -2.96
C GLN A 289 0.98 14.84 -1.45
N PRO A 290 0.57 16.01 -0.92
CA PRO A 290 0.60 16.27 0.51
C PRO A 290 -0.30 15.30 1.29
N LEU A 291 0.12 14.99 2.52
CA LEU A 291 -0.59 14.15 3.47
C LEU A 291 -0.58 14.78 4.88
N SER A 292 -0.32 16.08 4.97
CA SER A 292 -0.14 16.81 6.23
C SER A 292 -1.43 16.93 7.06
N ASN A 293 -2.61 16.81 6.45
CA ASN A 293 -3.90 16.86 7.15
C ASN A 293 -4.32 15.49 7.76
N TRP A 294 -3.55 14.43 7.50
CA TRP A 294 -3.90 13.11 8.01
C TRP A 294 -3.71 13.01 9.52
N ASN A 295 -4.78 12.69 10.24
CA ASN A 295 -4.71 12.33 11.66
C ASN A 295 -4.36 10.84 11.79
N THR A 296 -3.10 10.55 12.14
CA THR A 296 -2.56 9.18 12.25
C THR A 296 -2.57 8.62 13.68
N SER A 297 -3.20 9.31 14.64
CA SER A 297 -3.15 8.99 16.08
C SER A 297 -3.68 7.59 16.46
N ASN A 298 -4.35 6.89 15.55
CA ASN A 298 -4.79 5.51 15.76
C ASN A 298 -4.00 4.48 14.94
N VAL A 299 -3.02 4.92 14.16
CA VAL A 299 -2.21 4.00 13.34
C VAL A 299 -1.23 3.22 14.20
N VAL A 300 -1.25 1.90 14.08
CA VAL A 300 -0.39 0.97 14.84
C VAL A 300 0.76 0.44 13.97
N THR A 301 0.58 0.39 12.66
CA THR A 301 1.60 -0.14 11.74
C THR A 301 1.69 0.69 10.46
N MET A 302 2.95 1.02 10.09
CA MET A 302 3.33 1.76 8.89
C MET A 302 4.32 0.95 8.04
N TYR A 303 4.16 -0.38 8.00
CA TYR A 303 5.04 -1.26 7.25
C TYR A 303 5.04 -0.90 5.75
N ALA A 304 6.22 -0.56 5.21
CA ALA A 304 6.47 -0.35 3.78
C ALA A 304 5.53 0.66 3.08
N VAL A 305 5.01 1.68 3.80
CA VAL A 305 4.00 2.63 3.28
C VAL A 305 4.45 3.26 1.96
N PHE A 306 5.67 3.79 1.90
CA PHE A 306 6.26 4.48 0.73
C PHE A 306 7.41 3.68 0.10
N LYS A 307 7.51 2.37 0.37
CA LYS A 307 8.57 1.56 -0.22
C LYS A 307 8.50 1.62 -1.75
N ASN A 308 9.64 1.94 -2.40
CA ASN A 308 9.75 2.13 -3.86
C ASN A 308 8.87 3.29 -4.42
N ALA A 309 8.31 4.17 -3.59
CA ALA A 309 7.64 5.41 -4.03
C ALA A 309 8.72 6.47 -4.36
N THR A 310 9.34 6.34 -5.51
CA THR A 310 10.57 7.04 -5.88
C THR A 310 10.44 8.56 -5.99
N SER A 311 9.22 9.07 -6.24
CA SER A 311 8.95 10.51 -6.31
C SER A 311 8.54 11.13 -4.96
N PHE A 312 8.19 10.30 -3.96
CA PHE A 312 7.62 10.81 -2.71
C PHE A 312 8.63 11.66 -1.93
N ASN A 313 8.28 12.93 -1.66
CA ASN A 313 9.07 13.86 -0.86
C ASN A 313 8.19 14.90 -0.16
N GLN A 314 7.03 14.51 0.38
CA GLN A 314 6.14 15.43 1.08
C GLN A 314 6.38 15.43 2.57
N ASP A 315 6.10 16.59 3.17
CA ASP A 315 6.17 16.78 4.62
C ASP A 315 5.05 15.98 5.32
N ILE A 316 5.45 15.07 6.20
CA ILE A 316 4.61 14.27 7.08
C ILE A 316 4.98 14.45 8.56
N SER A 317 5.61 15.58 8.85
CA SER A 317 6.04 15.94 10.21
C SER A 317 4.88 16.06 11.21
N SER A 318 3.65 16.31 10.69
CA SER A 318 2.41 16.37 11.49
C SER A 318 1.88 15.01 11.94
N TRP A 319 2.41 13.90 11.41
CA TRP A 319 1.90 12.57 11.74
C TRP A 319 2.18 12.22 13.20
N ASP A 320 1.15 11.74 13.90
CA ASP A 320 1.28 11.14 15.22
C ASP A 320 1.69 9.66 15.06
N VAL A 321 2.87 9.31 15.58
CA VAL A 321 3.42 7.95 15.56
C VAL A 321 3.41 7.27 16.93
N SER A 322 2.76 7.86 17.92
CA SER A 322 2.79 7.41 19.32
C SER A 322 2.29 5.99 19.56
N LYS A 323 1.44 5.46 18.67
CA LYS A 323 0.95 4.07 18.73
C LYS A 323 1.65 3.14 17.74
N VAL A 324 2.55 3.68 16.90
CA VAL A 324 3.20 2.89 15.86
C VAL A 324 4.24 1.97 16.46
N THR A 325 4.13 0.67 16.16
CA THR A 325 5.08 -0.35 16.62
C THR A 325 6.09 -0.75 15.56
N THR A 326 5.80 -0.48 14.28
CA THR A 326 6.72 -0.79 13.19
C THR A 326 6.64 0.24 12.06
N THR A 327 7.80 0.73 11.65
CA THR A 327 8.06 1.53 10.46
C THR A 327 8.96 0.78 9.47
N SER A 328 9.09 -0.55 9.66
CA SER A 328 9.95 -1.38 8.82
C SER A 328 9.68 -1.14 7.33
N GLN A 329 10.75 -0.89 6.56
CA GLN A 329 10.73 -0.63 5.13
C GLN A 329 9.94 0.63 4.68
N MET A 330 9.54 1.53 5.60
CA MET A 330 8.60 2.63 5.30
C MET A 330 9.04 3.49 4.11
N PHE A 331 10.31 3.86 4.02
CA PHE A 331 10.90 4.66 2.94
C PHE A 331 11.95 3.88 2.13
N ARG A 332 11.94 2.55 2.20
CA ARG A 332 12.91 1.74 1.46
C ARG A 332 12.84 2.05 -0.03
N ASN A 333 13.98 2.47 -0.63
CA ASN A 333 14.09 2.91 -2.02
C ASN A 333 13.16 4.11 -2.40
N ALA A 334 12.71 4.92 -1.44
CA ALA A 334 12.07 6.21 -1.69
C ALA A 334 13.16 7.24 -2.04
N THR A 335 13.67 7.18 -3.25
CA THR A 335 14.93 7.83 -3.66
C THR A 335 14.88 9.36 -3.65
N SER A 336 13.69 9.97 -3.64
CA SER A 336 13.53 11.43 -3.55
C SER A 336 13.27 11.93 -2.12
N PHE A 337 12.99 11.02 -1.17
CA PHE A 337 12.58 11.42 0.18
C PHE A 337 13.71 12.09 0.93
N ASN A 338 13.50 13.34 1.38
CA ASN A 338 14.44 14.13 2.19
C ASN A 338 13.72 15.14 3.08
N GLN A 339 12.69 14.69 3.83
CA GLN A 339 11.97 15.56 4.76
C GLN A 339 12.39 15.28 6.20
N SER A 340 12.37 16.33 7.04
CA SER A 340 12.67 16.19 8.46
C SER A 340 11.57 15.41 9.17
N LEU A 341 11.96 14.46 10.02
CA LEU A 341 11.07 13.67 10.86
C LEU A 341 11.28 13.94 12.37
N ASN A 342 12.02 14.99 12.71
CA ASN A 342 12.29 15.32 14.12
C ASN A 342 11.02 15.67 14.92
N SER A 343 10.00 16.23 14.27
CA SER A 343 8.74 16.57 14.91
C SER A 343 7.92 15.35 15.38
N TRP A 344 8.25 14.15 14.90
CA TRP A 344 7.64 12.91 15.42
C TRP A 344 7.92 12.71 16.92
N GLU A 345 8.99 13.31 17.47
CA GLU A 345 9.32 13.29 18.89
C GLU A 345 9.00 14.60 19.62
N THR A 346 9.06 15.74 18.92
CA THR A 346 8.83 17.06 19.53
C THR A 346 7.38 17.51 19.53
N ASN A 347 6.49 16.80 18.85
CA ASN A 347 5.07 17.06 18.87
C ASN A 347 4.48 16.60 20.21
N THR A 348 3.68 17.42 20.88
CA THR A 348 3.14 17.23 22.23
C THR A 348 2.40 15.88 22.43
N TYR A 349 1.97 15.25 21.34
CA TYR A 349 1.18 14.01 21.36
C TYR A 349 1.85 12.83 20.63
N SER A 350 3.07 13.01 20.10
CA SER A 350 3.77 11.97 19.35
C SER A 350 5.08 11.61 20.03
N THR A 351 5.43 10.33 20.00
CA THR A 351 6.72 9.80 20.46
C THR A 351 7.13 8.62 19.60
N THR A 352 8.43 8.44 19.41
CA THR A 352 9.00 7.32 18.68
C THR A 352 9.31 6.11 19.58
N SER A 353 9.18 6.24 20.90
CA SER A 353 9.52 5.20 21.89
C SER A 353 8.77 3.87 21.74
N ASN A 354 7.62 3.85 21.09
CA ASN A 354 6.87 2.62 20.83
C ASN A 354 7.30 1.87 19.58
N ILE A 355 8.16 2.47 18.71
CA ILE A 355 8.58 1.85 17.46
C ILE A 355 9.64 0.79 17.73
N GLN A 356 9.23 -0.47 17.73
CA GLN A 356 10.13 -1.62 18.00
C GLN A 356 10.94 -2.05 16.78
N ASN A 357 10.33 -1.99 15.59
CA ASN A 357 10.97 -2.47 14.36
C ASN A 357 11.12 -1.33 13.34
N MET A 358 12.34 -0.88 13.17
CA MET A 358 12.75 0.15 12.20
C MET A 358 13.58 -0.45 11.05
N SER A 359 13.60 -1.78 10.88
CA SER A 359 14.45 -2.44 9.90
C SER A 359 14.17 -1.95 8.47
N PHE A 360 15.23 -1.73 7.71
CA PHE A 360 15.18 -1.26 6.31
C PHE A 360 14.47 0.10 6.11
N MET A 361 14.19 0.87 7.17
CA MET A 361 13.29 2.04 7.08
C MET A 361 13.71 3.02 5.99
N PHE A 362 14.99 3.33 5.88
CA PHE A 362 15.54 4.26 4.90
C PHE A 362 16.48 3.59 3.88
N GLU A 363 16.56 2.24 3.85
CA GLU A 363 17.45 1.56 2.90
C GLU A 363 17.22 2.04 1.47
N GLY A 364 18.28 2.51 0.81
CA GLY A 364 18.21 3.01 -0.56
C GLY A 364 17.49 4.35 -0.74
N ALA A 365 17.14 5.06 0.33
CA ALA A 365 16.62 6.43 0.28
C ALA A 365 17.79 7.42 0.05
N ILE A 366 18.34 7.42 -1.14
CA ILE A 366 19.65 8.00 -1.48
C ILE A 366 19.79 9.52 -1.30
N LYS A 367 18.68 10.25 -1.15
CA LYS A 367 18.69 11.70 -0.86
C LYS A 367 18.43 12.01 0.61
N PHE A 368 18.13 11.02 1.44
CA PHE A 368 17.75 11.25 2.83
C PHE A 368 18.96 11.67 3.68
N GLU A 369 18.90 12.86 4.24
CA GLU A 369 19.88 13.41 5.18
C GLU A 369 19.28 13.36 6.58
N ALA A 370 19.68 12.33 7.34
CA ALA A 370 19.02 11.99 8.59
C ALA A 370 19.59 12.79 9.77
N ASN A 371 18.90 13.84 10.22
CA ASN A 371 19.04 14.28 11.60
C ASN A 371 17.88 13.72 12.43
N LEU A 372 18.14 12.64 13.18
CA LEU A 372 17.16 11.92 13.99
C LEU A 372 17.55 11.92 15.49
N ASN A 373 18.42 12.85 15.92
CA ASN A 373 18.93 12.93 17.28
C ASN A 373 17.86 13.18 18.36
N LEU A 374 16.66 13.64 17.95
CA LEU A 374 15.56 13.87 18.89
C LEU A 374 14.69 12.62 19.12
N TRP A 375 14.87 11.57 18.31
CA TRP A 375 14.04 10.38 18.47
C TRP A 375 14.34 9.63 19.76
N ASP A 376 13.28 9.28 20.50
CA ASP A 376 13.35 8.31 21.59
C ASP A 376 13.34 6.89 20.98
N THR A 377 14.48 6.25 21.01
CA THR A 377 14.67 4.89 20.45
C THR A 377 14.68 3.81 21.51
N SER A 378 14.31 4.13 22.76
CA SER A 378 14.31 3.19 23.88
C SER A 378 13.46 1.94 23.68
N GLY A 379 12.45 1.99 22.82
CA GLY A 379 11.64 0.82 22.44
C GLY A 379 12.22 -0.01 21.28
N ALA A 380 13.25 0.47 20.60
CA ALA A 380 13.76 -0.17 19.40
C ALA A 380 14.46 -1.51 19.71
N THR A 381 14.10 -2.56 18.98
CA THR A 381 14.72 -3.90 19.09
C THR A 381 15.43 -4.32 17.80
N ASN A 382 15.06 -3.73 16.66
CA ASN A 382 15.57 -4.12 15.34
C ASN A 382 15.79 -2.91 14.44
N ILE A 383 17.06 -2.63 14.14
CA ILE A 383 17.53 -1.58 13.23
C ILE A 383 18.29 -2.16 12.02
N ASN A 384 18.09 -3.45 11.70
CA ASN A 384 18.73 -4.09 10.55
C ASN A 384 18.54 -3.28 9.27
N TYR A 385 19.63 -3.01 8.55
CA TYR A 385 19.64 -2.33 7.23
C TYR A 385 19.04 -0.90 7.24
N MET A 386 18.79 -0.30 8.41
CA MET A 386 17.99 0.92 8.53
C MET A 386 18.51 2.07 7.66
N PHE A 387 19.80 2.27 7.63
CA PHE A 387 20.47 3.33 6.87
C PHE A 387 21.38 2.78 5.76
N ARG A 388 21.17 1.54 5.32
CA ARG A 388 21.98 0.97 4.26
C ARG A 388 21.79 1.73 2.95
N ASN A 389 22.92 2.22 2.36
CA ASN A 389 22.92 2.89 1.06
C ASN A 389 21.95 4.08 0.98
N ILE A 390 21.98 5.00 1.99
CA ILE A 390 21.07 6.15 2.04
C ILE A 390 21.64 7.43 1.43
N ASN A 391 22.95 7.54 1.28
CA ASN A 391 23.55 8.80 0.87
C ASN A 391 24.78 8.59 -0.03
N GLU A 392 24.63 8.94 -1.31
CA GLU A 392 25.75 8.88 -2.26
C GLU A 392 26.72 10.07 -2.12
N THR A 393 26.31 11.16 -1.45
CA THR A 393 27.06 12.44 -1.39
C THR A 393 27.75 12.71 -0.05
N GLY A 394 27.62 11.81 0.95
CA GLY A 394 28.31 11.94 2.24
C GLY A 394 27.59 12.82 3.27
N GLY A 395 26.24 12.86 3.25
CA GLY A 395 25.44 13.58 4.25
C GLY A 395 25.56 13.03 5.67
N ILE A 396 25.14 13.83 6.63
CA ILE A 396 25.24 13.55 8.07
C ILE A 396 24.12 12.59 8.48
N ILE A 397 24.49 11.44 9.12
CA ILE A 397 23.55 10.63 9.90
C ILE A 397 23.75 11.02 11.36
N ALA A 398 22.82 11.79 11.94
CA ALA A 398 22.88 12.22 13.32
C ALA A 398 21.97 11.34 14.19
N VAL A 399 22.59 10.45 14.96
CA VAL A 399 21.96 9.44 15.83
C VAL A 399 22.70 9.28 17.17
N SER A 400 23.51 10.27 17.55
CA SER A 400 24.39 10.18 18.73
C SER A 400 23.61 10.08 20.05
N ASN A 401 22.36 10.58 20.09
CA ASN A 401 21.53 10.54 21.29
C ASN A 401 20.62 9.29 21.38
N TRP A 402 20.73 8.37 20.43
CA TRP A 402 19.87 7.18 20.42
C TRP A 402 20.16 6.26 21.60
N ASP A 403 19.10 5.85 22.29
CA ASP A 403 19.15 4.71 23.21
C ASP A 403 18.95 3.41 22.41
N VAL A 404 20.03 2.63 22.29
CA VAL A 404 20.03 1.34 21.61
C VAL A 404 20.14 0.16 22.58
N SER A 405 19.93 0.40 23.88
CA SER A 405 20.09 -0.58 24.95
C SER A 405 19.17 -1.81 24.81
N ASN A 406 18.03 -1.67 24.12
CA ASN A 406 17.11 -2.76 23.80
C ASN A 406 17.28 -3.36 22.39
N VAL A 407 18.19 -2.82 21.60
CA VAL A 407 18.43 -3.32 20.24
C VAL A 407 19.17 -4.65 20.28
N THR A 408 18.60 -5.67 19.66
CA THR A 408 19.19 -7.00 19.51
C THR A 408 19.73 -7.27 18.11
N GLN A 409 19.22 -6.56 17.10
CA GLN A 409 19.51 -6.78 15.68
C GLN A 409 19.96 -5.47 15.00
N ALA A 410 21.24 -5.42 14.58
CA ALA A 410 21.88 -4.26 13.95
C ALA A 410 22.68 -4.62 12.69
N ARG A 411 22.24 -5.66 11.93
CA ARG A 411 22.91 -6.11 10.71
C ARG A 411 22.85 -5.04 9.62
N TYR A 412 23.98 -4.77 8.95
CA TYR A 412 24.08 -3.85 7.81
C TYR A 412 23.52 -2.44 8.09
N THR A 413 23.39 -2.02 9.35
CA THR A 413 22.69 -0.78 9.72
C THR A 413 23.20 0.44 8.96
N PHE A 414 24.51 0.58 8.82
CA PHE A 414 25.17 1.70 8.14
C PHE A 414 25.95 1.27 6.90
N ALA A 415 25.75 0.05 6.41
CA ALA A 415 26.54 -0.47 5.30
C ALA A 415 26.36 0.36 4.02
N TYR A 416 27.44 0.47 3.24
CA TYR A 416 27.49 1.15 1.93
C TYR A 416 27.22 2.66 1.97
N ASN A 417 27.53 3.31 3.08
CA ASN A 417 27.46 4.77 3.21
C ASN A 417 28.85 5.39 3.30
N PRO A 418 29.09 6.57 2.69
CA PRO A 418 30.30 7.36 2.92
C PRO A 418 30.17 8.10 4.27
N LEU A 419 30.42 7.40 5.38
CA LEU A 419 30.27 7.95 6.74
C LEU A 419 31.49 8.77 7.15
N SER A 420 31.50 10.07 6.91
CA SER A 420 32.57 10.96 7.38
C SER A 420 32.34 11.53 8.79
N SER A 421 31.15 11.44 9.36
CA SER A 421 30.77 12.11 10.61
C SER A 421 29.79 11.32 11.49
N LEU A 422 29.73 9.97 11.37
CA LEU A 422 28.87 9.19 12.24
C LEU A 422 29.44 9.18 13.66
N ASP A 423 28.69 9.65 14.65
CA ASP A 423 29.00 9.54 16.07
C ASP A 423 27.98 8.60 16.74
N ILE A 424 28.50 7.48 17.23
CA ILE A 424 27.78 6.44 17.99
C ILE A 424 28.60 5.97 19.21
N THR A 425 29.55 6.79 19.64
CA THR A 425 30.47 6.51 20.75
C THR A 425 29.72 6.16 22.03
N ASN A 426 28.58 6.82 22.28
CA ASN A 426 27.79 6.63 23.50
C ASN A 426 26.73 5.53 23.40
N TRP A 427 26.68 4.78 22.31
CA TRP A 427 25.70 3.71 22.17
C TRP A 427 25.94 2.58 23.16
N ASN A 428 24.93 2.22 23.95
CA ASN A 428 24.93 1.01 24.76
C ASN A 428 24.51 -0.19 23.90
N VAL A 429 25.50 -0.95 23.44
CA VAL A 429 25.29 -2.08 22.53
C VAL A 429 25.16 -3.43 23.24
N SER A 430 25.08 -3.45 24.58
CA SER A 430 25.11 -4.64 25.39
C SER A 430 24.04 -5.69 25.10
N SER A 431 22.91 -5.29 24.52
CA SER A 431 21.85 -6.22 24.09
C SER A 431 22.00 -6.74 22.67
N ILE A 432 22.93 -6.19 21.87
CA ILE A 432 23.07 -6.57 20.46
C ILE A 432 23.67 -7.98 20.38
N THR A 433 22.93 -8.87 19.71
CA THR A 433 23.40 -10.24 19.44
C THR A 433 23.96 -10.40 18.03
N ASN A 434 23.52 -9.55 17.10
CA ASN A 434 23.91 -9.63 15.69
C ASN A 434 24.19 -8.24 15.11
N MET A 435 25.46 -7.99 14.80
CA MET A 435 25.96 -6.79 14.13
C MET A 435 26.71 -7.10 12.82
N GLN A 436 26.35 -8.21 12.17
CA GLN A 436 26.94 -8.62 10.90
C GLN A 436 26.96 -7.46 9.90
N ALA A 437 28.12 -7.19 9.31
CA ALA A 437 28.32 -6.23 8.25
C ALA A 437 27.82 -4.79 8.57
N MET A 438 27.76 -4.41 9.85
CA MET A 438 27.15 -3.14 10.29
C MET A 438 27.72 -1.93 9.57
N PHE A 439 29.03 -1.94 9.26
CA PHE A 439 29.75 -0.87 8.54
C PHE A 439 30.41 -1.37 7.25
N GLN A 440 29.93 -2.46 6.67
CA GLN A 440 30.51 -3.01 5.45
C GLN A 440 30.50 -1.99 4.30
N GLY A 441 31.62 -1.85 3.60
CA GLY A 441 31.71 -1.01 2.40
C GLY A 441 31.51 0.47 2.65
N THR A 442 31.53 0.93 3.89
CA THR A 442 31.55 2.34 4.20
C THR A 442 32.89 2.94 3.71
N GLY A 443 32.83 3.92 2.81
CA GLY A 443 34.00 4.50 2.14
C GLY A 443 34.89 5.40 3.04
N ALA A 444 34.75 5.30 4.36
CA ALA A 444 35.45 6.16 5.31
C ALA A 444 36.92 5.74 5.43
N ASN A 445 37.81 6.56 4.87
CA ASN A 445 39.16 6.67 5.38
C ASN A 445 39.06 7.43 6.71
N ASN A 446 39.44 6.77 7.85
CA ASN A 446 39.36 7.31 9.20
C ASN A 446 37.94 7.33 9.80
N PHE A 447 37.38 6.14 10.05
CA PHE A 447 36.18 6.00 10.88
C PHE A 447 36.53 6.46 12.32
N GLN A 448 35.95 7.60 12.74
CA GLN A 448 36.34 8.29 13.98
C GLN A 448 35.63 7.78 15.24
N THR A 449 34.64 6.93 15.08
CA THR A 449 33.86 6.41 16.22
C THR A 449 34.71 5.49 17.06
N ASP A 450 34.90 5.85 18.32
CA ASP A 450 35.57 5.01 19.30
C ASP A 450 34.58 3.96 19.87
N ILE A 451 34.90 2.71 19.72
CA ILE A 451 34.10 1.56 20.18
C ILE A 451 34.76 0.78 21.31
N GLU A 452 35.83 1.29 21.89
CA GLU A 452 36.58 0.60 22.96
C GLU A 452 35.70 0.23 24.17
N LYS A 453 34.66 1.06 24.43
CA LYS A 453 33.73 0.89 25.55
C LYS A 453 32.50 0.04 25.24
N TRP A 454 32.41 -0.48 24.01
CA TRP A 454 31.26 -1.30 23.63
C TRP A 454 31.28 -2.64 24.34
N ASP A 455 30.18 -3.00 24.98
CA ASP A 455 29.97 -4.33 25.53
C ASP A 455 29.56 -5.30 24.42
N LEU A 456 30.49 -6.15 24.02
CA LEU A 456 30.25 -7.17 22.99
C LEU A 456 29.89 -8.54 23.58
N SER A 457 29.69 -8.65 24.90
CA SER A 457 29.53 -9.94 25.62
C SER A 457 28.38 -10.80 25.08
N ASN A 458 27.31 -10.18 24.55
CA ASN A 458 26.17 -10.87 23.95
C ASN A 458 26.26 -11.02 22.43
N VAL A 459 27.31 -10.53 21.78
CA VAL A 459 27.44 -10.60 20.32
C VAL A 459 27.81 -12.01 19.89
N THR A 460 26.94 -12.62 19.09
CA THR A 460 27.16 -13.96 18.50
C THR A 460 27.59 -13.90 17.03
N ASN A 461 27.31 -12.77 16.34
CA ASN A 461 27.66 -12.59 14.94
C ASN A 461 28.09 -11.15 14.65
N ALA A 462 29.39 -10.98 14.36
CA ALA A 462 30.01 -9.73 13.89
C ALA A 462 30.75 -9.94 12.54
N ALA A 463 30.44 -11.01 11.81
CA ALA A 463 31.10 -11.31 10.53
C ALA A 463 30.95 -10.11 9.56
N LEU A 464 32.03 -9.75 8.87
CA LEU A 464 32.08 -8.63 7.94
C LEU A 464 31.78 -7.26 8.59
N PHE A 465 31.92 -7.09 9.90
CA PHE A 465 31.55 -5.86 10.62
C PHE A 465 32.02 -4.58 9.90
N MET A 466 33.28 -4.50 9.49
CA MET A 466 33.84 -3.49 8.59
C MET A 466 34.36 -4.15 7.29
N GLY A 467 33.64 -5.10 6.75
CA GLY A 467 34.07 -5.93 5.63
C GLY A 467 34.26 -5.18 4.33
N TYR A 468 35.04 -5.79 3.42
CA TYR A 468 35.25 -5.30 2.06
C TYR A 468 33.97 -5.34 1.22
N TYR A 469 33.80 -4.30 0.39
CA TYR A 469 32.82 -4.29 -0.68
C TYR A 469 33.34 -3.42 -1.85
N ASN A 470 33.37 -3.96 -3.07
CA ASN A 470 33.84 -3.27 -4.29
C ASN A 470 35.19 -2.56 -4.11
N GLY A 471 36.13 -3.19 -3.42
CA GLY A 471 37.48 -2.63 -3.18
C GLY A 471 37.58 -1.61 -2.04
N SER A 472 36.46 -1.25 -1.42
CA SER A 472 36.40 -0.34 -0.27
C SER A 472 36.16 -1.13 1.03
N ALA A 473 36.91 -0.75 2.04
CA ALA A 473 36.65 -1.15 3.43
C ALA A 473 37.04 0.02 4.33
N PRO A 474 36.26 0.32 5.38
CA PRO A 474 36.62 1.35 6.34
C PRO A 474 37.85 0.93 7.14
N ASN A 475 38.49 1.89 7.79
CA ASN A 475 39.58 1.65 8.74
C ASN A 475 39.47 2.62 9.91
N PHE A 476 39.85 2.15 11.09
CA PHE A 476 40.12 3.02 12.23
C PHE A 476 41.50 3.69 12.08
N PRO A 477 41.67 4.93 12.61
CA PRO A 477 43.00 5.47 12.88
C PRO A 477 43.82 4.53 13.73
N LEU A 478 45.16 4.54 13.55
CA LEU A 478 46.08 3.62 14.26
C LEU A 478 45.89 3.62 15.78
N THR A 479 45.78 4.82 16.36
CA THR A 479 45.63 4.98 17.82
C THR A 479 44.28 4.44 18.31
N ILE A 480 43.20 4.74 17.64
CA ILE A 480 41.85 4.23 18.00
C ILE A 480 41.82 2.71 17.89
N TYR A 481 42.44 2.12 16.87
CA TYR A 481 42.42 0.66 16.71
C TYR A 481 43.29 -0.03 17.74
N ASP A 482 44.46 0.53 18.12
CA ASP A 482 45.29 0.04 19.21
C ASP A 482 44.50 0.02 20.53
N ASP A 483 43.83 1.13 20.87
CA ASP A 483 43.01 1.28 22.08
C ASP A 483 41.86 0.25 22.13
N ILE A 484 41.18 0.02 21.02
CA ILE A 484 40.12 -1.00 20.88
C ILE A 484 40.68 -2.41 21.16
N LEU A 485 41.78 -2.80 20.52
CA LEU A 485 42.39 -4.12 20.72
C LEU A 485 42.86 -4.32 22.15
N ILE A 486 43.47 -3.28 22.76
CA ILE A 486 43.98 -3.30 24.14
C ILE A 486 42.81 -3.41 25.13
N ALA A 487 41.75 -2.61 24.92
CA ALA A 487 40.60 -2.60 25.82
C ALA A 487 39.86 -3.96 25.83
N PHE A 488 39.63 -4.55 24.67
CA PHE A 488 39.00 -5.88 24.60
C PHE A 488 39.88 -6.98 25.17
N ALA A 489 41.17 -7.01 24.84
CA ALA A 489 42.09 -8.04 25.33
C ALA A 489 42.29 -8.01 26.86
N ASN A 490 42.17 -6.83 27.46
CA ASN A 490 42.33 -6.65 28.90
C ASN A 490 40.99 -6.64 29.66
N GLU A 491 39.85 -6.78 28.95
CA GLU A 491 38.53 -6.70 29.55
C GLU A 491 38.35 -5.38 30.37
N THR A 492 38.90 -4.28 29.82
CA THR A 492 39.02 -2.99 30.54
C THR A 492 37.67 -2.45 30.97
N TYR A 493 36.65 -2.61 30.15
CA TYR A 493 35.32 -2.08 30.40
C TYR A 493 34.26 -3.18 30.56
N HIS A 494 34.35 -4.27 29.79
CA HIS A 494 33.38 -5.36 29.73
C HIS A 494 34.03 -6.71 29.50
N THR A 495 33.33 -7.79 29.83
CA THR A 495 33.77 -9.16 29.53
C THR A 495 33.81 -9.37 28.02
N THR A 496 34.96 -9.89 27.54
CA THR A 496 35.17 -10.15 26.12
C THR A 496 34.56 -11.50 25.72
N PRO A 497 33.70 -11.55 24.68
CA PRO A 497 33.14 -12.81 24.21
C PRO A 497 34.26 -13.75 23.68
N THR A 498 33.98 -15.06 23.68
CA THR A 498 34.87 -16.05 23.09
C THR A 498 34.42 -16.46 21.69
N ASN A 499 35.36 -16.90 20.84
CA ASN A 499 35.13 -17.43 19.49
C ASN A 499 34.42 -16.44 18.54
N LEU A 500 34.54 -15.13 18.76
CA LEU A 500 33.91 -14.13 17.88
C LEU A 500 34.67 -14.07 16.54
N THR A 501 33.90 -14.07 15.44
CA THR A 501 34.41 -13.73 14.09
C THR A 501 34.07 -12.29 13.77
N ILE A 502 35.09 -11.45 13.56
CA ILE A 502 34.91 -10.01 13.29
C ILE A 502 35.92 -9.53 12.24
N SER A 503 35.52 -8.55 11.43
CA SER A 503 36.39 -7.86 10.48
C SER A 503 36.49 -6.38 10.82
N PHE A 504 37.71 -5.89 11.00
CA PHE A 504 38.01 -4.46 11.16
C PHE A 504 38.52 -3.80 9.86
N GLY A 505 38.19 -4.40 8.72
CA GLY A 505 38.46 -3.82 7.41
C GLY A 505 39.94 -3.72 7.07
N LYS A 506 40.41 -2.50 6.79
CA LYS A 506 41.82 -2.17 6.51
C LYS A 506 42.55 -1.61 7.72
N SER A 507 41.95 -1.65 8.92
CA SER A 507 42.57 -1.09 10.13
C SER A 507 43.88 -1.77 10.42
N LYS A 508 44.92 -0.97 10.66
CA LYS A 508 46.25 -1.44 11.05
C LYS A 508 46.52 -1.11 12.51
N TYR A 509 47.32 -1.91 13.18
CA TYR A 509 47.71 -1.70 14.57
C TYR A 509 49.24 -1.56 14.70
N THR A 510 49.69 -0.87 15.75
CA THR A 510 51.10 -0.67 16.02
C THR A 510 51.69 -1.82 16.87
N THR A 511 52.99 -1.78 17.11
CA THR A 511 53.65 -2.72 18.00
C THR A 511 53.08 -2.72 19.43
N ALA A 512 52.43 -1.63 19.87
CA ALA A 512 51.81 -1.52 21.18
C ALA A 512 50.63 -2.48 21.36
N ALA A 513 49.86 -2.77 20.30
CA ALA A 513 48.70 -3.65 20.36
C ALA A 513 48.96 -5.11 19.95
N VAL A 514 50.20 -5.48 19.54
CA VAL A 514 50.53 -6.84 19.08
C VAL A 514 50.18 -7.91 20.12
N ALA A 515 50.55 -7.71 21.38
CA ALA A 515 50.27 -8.67 22.45
C ALA A 515 48.77 -8.85 22.69
N SER A 516 48.00 -7.75 22.66
CA SER A 516 46.54 -7.73 22.81
C SER A 516 45.85 -8.41 21.64
N ARG A 517 46.30 -8.15 20.41
CA ARG A 517 45.80 -8.80 19.19
C ARG A 517 46.01 -10.32 19.22
N ILE A 518 47.18 -10.77 19.70
CA ILE A 518 47.51 -12.20 19.89
C ILE A 518 46.56 -12.80 20.93
N LYS A 519 46.42 -12.18 22.11
CA LYS A 519 45.54 -12.68 23.17
C LYS A 519 44.09 -12.84 22.71
N LEU A 520 43.58 -11.92 21.89
CA LEU A 520 42.23 -12.05 21.30
C LEU A 520 42.10 -13.26 20.38
N THR A 521 43.13 -13.60 19.61
CA THR A 521 43.11 -14.69 18.62
C THR A 521 43.60 -16.03 19.10
N ASP A 522 44.35 -16.06 20.19
CA ASP A 522 44.85 -17.33 20.76
C ASP A 522 43.69 -18.24 21.18
N PRO A 523 43.87 -19.57 21.09
CA PRO A 523 42.87 -20.52 21.55
C PRO A 523 42.52 -20.33 23.03
N ILE A 524 41.25 -20.57 23.37
CA ILE A 524 40.77 -20.50 24.76
C ILE A 524 41.58 -21.42 25.68
N SER A 525 42.00 -22.57 25.16
CA SER A 525 42.87 -23.54 25.91
C SER A 525 44.23 -22.96 26.31
N SER A 526 44.69 -21.90 25.68
CA SER A 526 45.94 -21.18 25.94
C SER A 526 45.73 -19.89 26.73
N GLY A 527 44.50 -19.61 27.19
CA GLY A 527 44.15 -18.37 27.89
C GLY A 527 43.80 -17.19 26.98
N GLY A 528 43.59 -17.43 25.68
CA GLY A 528 43.10 -16.45 24.72
C GLY A 528 41.58 -16.46 24.61
N PHE A 529 41.03 -15.63 23.70
CA PHE A 529 39.60 -15.51 23.46
C PHE A 529 39.09 -16.27 22.23
N GLY A 530 40.00 -16.82 21.40
CA GLY A 530 39.67 -17.63 20.22
C GLY A 530 39.02 -16.83 19.07
N TRP A 531 39.23 -15.53 18.99
CA TRP A 531 38.63 -14.70 17.93
C TRP A 531 39.24 -15.01 16.56
N THR A 532 38.42 -14.92 15.53
CA THR A 532 38.87 -14.82 14.13
C THR A 532 38.78 -13.36 13.70
N ILE A 533 39.91 -12.66 13.60
CA ILE A 533 39.99 -11.24 13.25
C ILE A 533 40.55 -11.08 11.84
N ALA A 534 39.82 -10.37 10.96
CA ALA A 534 40.33 -9.88 9.69
C ALA A 534 40.59 -8.38 9.78
N ASP A 535 41.84 -7.95 9.59
CA ASP A 535 42.31 -6.57 9.66
C ASP A 535 43.46 -6.30 8.66
N GLY A 536 44.02 -5.09 8.68
CA GLY A 536 45.17 -4.69 7.84
C GLY A 536 46.54 -5.12 8.33
N GLY A 537 46.63 -5.81 9.48
CA GLY A 537 47.87 -6.26 10.08
C GLY A 537 48.67 -5.15 10.77
N VAL A 538 49.95 -5.43 11.06
CA VAL A 538 50.85 -4.46 11.68
C VAL A 538 51.14 -3.32 10.72
N ALA A 539 51.18 -2.07 11.24
CA ALA A 539 51.43 -0.85 10.47
C ALA A 539 52.87 -0.73 9.98
#